data_bcd9e08aa749241af42047d929eda6f4
#
_entry.id   bcd9e08aa749241af42047d929eda6f4
#
_cell.length_a   1.000
_cell.length_b   1.000
_cell.length_c   1.000
_cell.angle_alpha   90.00
_cell.angle_beta   90.00
_cell.angle_gamma   90.00
#
_symmetry.space_group_name_H-M   'P 1'
#
loop_
_entity.id
_entity.type
_entity.pdbx_description
1 polymer ?
#
loop_
_entity_poly.entity_id
_entity_poly.type
_entity_poly.pdbx_seq_one_letter_code
_entity_poly.pdbx_strand_id
1 'polypeptide(L)'
;MINSNPATIMTDTAIADRVYIEPLTVDFAKRVIYKERPDAILGSLGGQTGLNLVVELHEDGILDEFGVEILGTDLHAINRAEDRELFRSLMQEINEPVPESMIVHTVEEAVEFASREGYPLVVRPAYTLGGTGGGFADDEAELREICDSGLKASPVHQCLIEQSIAGYKEIEYEVMRDAKDNAIVVCNMENIDPVGVHTGDSIVVAPSQTLSDKEYQMLRTAALDIITELGIEGGCNCQFALKPDSFEYAVIEVNPRVSRSSALASKATGYPIAKVATKIALGYTLDEITNDVTGETCACFEPALDYVVVKYPKWPFDKFVYADKSLGTQMMATGEVMAIGNNFEHAMMKAVSSIELGMDTLTLSDFEKLTTEEVIEHLHVQDSERAFCVYEALKRGVPHQTIYDITKIDWWFLDKMQHLANLELGLKNGPLTREKYLEAKHYGFLDKTILRLSGAEKLPMDNYVCGFKMVDTCAAEFAAKTPYFYSTCDKENEAEQFINAHKTDKKKILVFGSGPIRIGQGIEFDYCSVHAVWTLKKHGCEAILVNNNPETVSTDFDTGDRLYFDPLNPESVDNIIAT
;
A
#
# COMPACT_ATOMS: atom_id res chain seq x y z
N MET A 1 13.68 14.21 -18.48
CA MET A 1 12.36 13.75 -17.97
C MET A 1 11.30 13.91 -19.04
N ILE A 2 10.53 12.84 -19.31
CA ILE A 2 9.34 12.88 -20.18
C ILE A 2 8.15 12.49 -19.33
N ASN A 3 7.11 13.30 -19.30
CA ASN A 3 5.86 13.01 -18.61
C ASN A 3 4.73 13.87 -19.17
N SER A 4 3.53 13.33 -19.29
CA SER A 4 2.36 14.07 -19.79
C SER A 4 1.60 14.84 -18.71
N ASN A 5 1.90 14.60 -17.42
CA ASN A 5 1.26 15.29 -16.30
C ASN A 5 2.01 16.58 -15.94
N PRO A 6 1.44 17.77 -16.18
CA PRO A 6 2.09 19.03 -15.86
C PRO A 6 2.04 19.41 -14.39
N ALA A 7 1.26 18.70 -13.58
CA ALA A 7 1.00 19.04 -12.19
C ALA A 7 1.87 18.25 -11.19
N THR A 8 2.71 17.32 -11.66
CA THR A 8 3.61 16.57 -10.78
C THR A 8 4.93 17.31 -10.57
N ILE A 9 5.54 17.13 -9.38
CA ILE A 9 6.86 17.70 -9.06
C ILE A 9 7.96 17.23 -10.05
N MET A 10 7.83 16.02 -10.60
CA MET A 10 8.82 15.47 -11.55
C MET A 10 8.88 16.21 -12.89
N THR A 11 7.89 17.03 -13.22
CA THR A 11 7.91 17.92 -14.39
C THR A 11 8.40 19.35 -14.06
N ASP A 12 8.92 19.55 -12.85
CA ASP A 12 9.55 20.81 -12.48
C ASP A 12 11.01 20.88 -12.93
N THR A 13 11.42 22.06 -13.38
CA THR A 13 12.80 22.32 -13.84
C THR A 13 13.83 22.28 -12.71
N ALA A 14 13.41 22.28 -11.45
CA ALA A 14 14.29 22.06 -10.30
C ALA A 14 14.63 20.58 -10.10
N ILE A 15 13.87 19.65 -10.70
CA ILE A 15 14.07 18.20 -10.56
C ILE A 15 14.91 17.65 -11.71
N ALA A 16 14.68 18.10 -12.96
CA ALA A 16 15.37 17.58 -14.13
C ALA A 16 15.95 18.74 -14.97
N ASP A 17 17.14 18.51 -15.54
CA ASP A 17 17.81 19.50 -16.41
C ASP A 17 16.96 19.88 -17.61
N ARG A 18 16.17 18.91 -18.12
CA ARG A 18 15.21 19.12 -19.20
C ARG A 18 13.93 18.36 -18.97
N VAL A 19 12.80 19.04 -19.19
CA VAL A 19 11.46 18.49 -19.05
C VAL A 19 10.72 18.56 -20.37
N TYR A 20 10.14 17.43 -20.78
CA TYR A 20 9.28 17.28 -21.94
C TYR A 20 7.88 16.89 -21.47
N ILE A 21 6.92 17.83 -21.59
CA ILE A 21 5.51 17.54 -21.30
C ILE A 21 4.89 17.03 -22.60
N GLU A 22 5.02 15.73 -22.80
CA GLU A 22 4.62 15.04 -24.02
C GLU A 22 3.91 13.71 -23.69
N PRO A 23 3.09 13.18 -24.60
CA PRO A 23 2.53 11.85 -24.46
C PRO A 23 3.63 10.78 -24.30
N LEU A 24 3.39 9.83 -23.40
CA LEU A 24 4.29 8.69 -23.18
C LEU A 24 4.04 7.61 -24.23
N THR A 25 4.44 7.87 -25.46
CA THR A 25 4.35 6.96 -26.60
C THR A 25 5.71 6.85 -27.29
N VAL A 26 5.92 5.75 -28.02
CA VAL A 26 7.15 5.50 -28.79
C VAL A 26 7.50 6.68 -29.70
N ASP A 27 6.53 7.21 -30.44
CA ASP A 27 6.78 8.33 -31.38
C ASP A 27 7.32 9.59 -30.71
N PHE A 28 6.77 9.97 -29.57
CA PHE A 28 7.24 11.16 -28.83
C PHE A 28 8.56 10.88 -28.12
N ALA A 29 8.72 9.71 -27.51
CA ALA A 29 9.97 9.31 -26.87
C ALA A 29 11.13 9.27 -27.87
N LYS A 30 10.91 8.72 -29.08
CA LYS A 30 11.89 8.75 -30.18
C LYS A 30 12.35 10.18 -30.51
N ARG A 31 11.43 11.12 -30.64
CA ARG A 31 11.78 12.55 -30.92
C ARG A 31 12.67 13.12 -29.83
N VAL A 32 12.43 12.77 -28.57
CA VAL A 32 13.27 13.21 -27.46
C VAL A 32 14.65 12.53 -27.52
N ILE A 33 14.73 11.23 -27.78
CA ILE A 33 15.98 10.48 -27.97
C ILE A 33 16.80 11.07 -29.11
N TYR A 34 16.18 11.35 -30.26
CA TYR A 34 16.84 12.00 -31.40
C TYR A 34 17.43 13.37 -31.03
N LYS A 35 16.75 14.12 -30.18
CA LYS A 35 17.16 15.48 -29.82
C LYS A 35 18.21 15.52 -28.72
N GLU A 36 18.00 14.74 -27.65
CA GLU A 36 18.81 14.79 -26.44
C GLU A 36 20.01 13.83 -26.47
N ARG A 37 19.92 12.74 -27.25
CA ARG A 37 20.98 11.71 -27.35
C ARG A 37 21.40 11.18 -25.99
N PRO A 38 20.46 10.66 -25.18
CA PRO A 38 20.80 10.14 -23.86
C PRO A 38 21.70 8.90 -23.99
N ASP A 39 22.62 8.73 -23.04
CA ASP A 39 23.45 7.52 -22.94
C ASP A 39 22.64 6.33 -22.38
N ALA A 40 21.61 6.61 -21.56
CA ALA A 40 20.81 5.58 -20.91
C ALA A 40 19.36 6.00 -20.67
N ILE A 41 18.50 5.01 -20.40
CA ILE A 41 17.09 5.17 -20.05
C ILE A 41 16.74 4.39 -18.77
N LEU A 42 15.92 4.98 -17.90
CA LEU A 42 15.44 4.38 -16.66
C LEU A 42 13.91 4.32 -16.69
N GLY A 43 13.33 3.14 -16.87
CA GLY A 43 11.89 2.92 -17.00
C GLY A 43 11.21 2.39 -15.74
N SER A 44 11.92 1.63 -14.92
CA SER A 44 11.36 0.91 -13.75
C SER A 44 10.77 1.81 -12.66
N LEU A 45 11.16 3.09 -12.60
CA LEU A 45 10.62 4.09 -11.67
C LEU A 45 9.40 4.84 -12.20
N GLY A 46 9.06 4.67 -13.48
CA GLY A 46 7.88 5.28 -14.13
C GLY A 46 6.61 4.43 -14.05
N GLY A 47 6.58 3.45 -13.14
CA GLY A 47 5.48 2.49 -13.03
C GLY A 47 5.33 1.65 -14.29
N GLN A 48 4.15 1.04 -14.49
CA GLN A 48 3.89 0.17 -15.65
C GLN A 48 4.03 0.91 -17.00
N THR A 49 3.62 2.17 -17.05
CA THR A 49 3.73 2.98 -18.28
C THR A 49 5.19 3.19 -18.69
N GLY A 50 6.06 3.49 -17.73
CA GLY A 50 7.49 3.66 -17.99
C GLY A 50 8.15 2.36 -18.44
N LEU A 51 7.80 1.26 -17.78
CA LEU A 51 8.31 -0.08 -18.10
C LEU A 51 7.91 -0.51 -19.51
N ASN A 52 6.62 -0.43 -19.83
CA ASN A 52 6.11 -0.81 -21.17
C ASN A 52 6.75 0.05 -22.27
N LEU A 53 6.90 1.35 -22.04
CA LEU A 53 7.51 2.24 -23.03
C LEU A 53 8.97 1.86 -23.33
N VAL A 54 9.73 1.43 -22.32
CA VAL A 54 11.13 0.97 -22.55
C VAL A 54 11.16 -0.32 -23.37
N VAL A 55 10.26 -1.27 -23.11
CA VAL A 55 10.11 -2.50 -23.89
C VAL A 55 9.77 -2.17 -25.35
N GLU A 56 8.76 -1.33 -25.56
CA GLU A 56 8.32 -0.90 -26.90
C GLU A 56 9.43 -0.16 -27.67
N LEU A 57 10.22 0.69 -27.01
CA LEU A 57 11.35 1.40 -27.63
C LEU A 57 12.48 0.44 -28.03
N HIS A 58 12.72 -0.61 -27.26
CA HIS A 58 13.68 -1.63 -27.61
C HIS A 58 13.19 -2.45 -28.82
N GLU A 59 11.94 -2.88 -28.83
CA GLU A 59 11.33 -3.63 -29.94
C GLU A 59 11.30 -2.80 -31.25
N ASP A 60 11.13 -1.48 -31.16
CA ASP A 60 11.24 -0.55 -32.31
C ASP A 60 12.68 -0.45 -32.83
N GLY A 61 13.70 -0.84 -32.03
CA GLY A 61 15.13 -0.80 -32.37
C GLY A 61 15.81 0.55 -32.16
N ILE A 62 15.11 1.57 -31.64
CA ILE A 62 15.67 2.91 -31.46
C ILE A 62 16.75 2.95 -30.39
N LEU A 63 16.63 2.12 -29.34
CA LEU A 63 17.64 2.07 -28.28
C LEU A 63 18.97 1.54 -28.84
N ASP A 64 18.94 0.48 -29.65
CA ASP A 64 20.12 -0.08 -30.31
C ASP A 64 20.70 0.89 -31.34
N GLU A 65 19.87 1.56 -32.15
CA GLU A 65 20.30 2.55 -33.14
C GLU A 65 21.13 3.67 -32.52
N PHE A 66 20.77 4.12 -31.29
CA PHE A 66 21.44 5.23 -30.62
C PHE A 66 22.38 4.79 -29.50
N GLY A 67 22.51 3.49 -29.25
CA GLY A 67 23.35 2.95 -28.16
C GLY A 67 22.88 3.38 -26.76
N VAL A 68 21.54 3.44 -26.56
CA VAL A 68 20.93 3.83 -25.28
C VAL A 68 20.86 2.61 -24.37
N GLU A 69 21.56 2.66 -23.25
CA GLU A 69 21.56 1.60 -22.24
C GLU A 69 20.26 1.62 -21.41
N ILE A 70 19.72 0.44 -21.07
CA ILE A 70 18.61 0.31 -20.11
C ILE A 70 19.22 0.13 -18.73
N LEU A 71 18.94 1.08 -17.81
CA LEU A 71 19.44 1.04 -16.44
C LEU A 71 18.48 0.27 -15.50
N GLY A 72 19.06 -0.46 -14.56
CA GLY A 72 18.34 -1.27 -13.60
C GLY A 72 17.98 -2.64 -14.17
N THR A 73 16.78 -3.11 -13.90
CA THR A 73 16.30 -4.43 -14.36
C THR A 73 16.34 -4.55 -15.87
N ASP A 74 16.96 -5.59 -16.39
CA ASP A 74 17.09 -5.82 -17.81
C ASP A 74 15.77 -6.33 -18.45
N LEU A 75 15.71 -6.28 -19.80
CA LEU A 75 14.51 -6.70 -20.56
C LEU A 75 14.18 -8.16 -20.40
N HIS A 76 15.18 -9.02 -20.23
CA HIS A 76 14.95 -10.44 -20.07
C HIS A 76 14.25 -10.72 -18.72
N ALA A 77 14.69 -10.07 -17.66
CA ALA A 77 14.06 -10.14 -16.34
C ALA A 77 12.64 -9.56 -16.37
N ILE A 78 12.44 -8.41 -17.04
CA ILE A 78 11.12 -7.80 -17.21
C ILE A 78 10.17 -8.76 -17.92
N ASN A 79 10.57 -9.32 -19.06
CA ASN A 79 9.74 -10.25 -19.83
C ASN A 79 9.40 -11.52 -19.05
N ARG A 80 10.36 -12.08 -18.30
CA ARG A 80 10.11 -13.28 -17.46
C ARG A 80 9.15 -12.99 -16.30
N ALA A 81 9.12 -11.76 -15.79
CA ALA A 81 8.20 -11.37 -14.73
C ALA A 81 6.79 -11.03 -15.24
N GLU A 82 6.67 -10.41 -16.42
CA GLU A 82 5.40 -9.92 -16.98
C GLU A 82 4.67 -10.96 -17.86
N ASP A 83 5.42 -11.84 -18.53
CA ASP A 83 4.81 -12.90 -19.33
C ASP A 83 4.41 -14.09 -18.46
N ARG A 84 3.13 -14.45 -18.46
CA ARG A 84 2.56 -15.47 -17.59
C ARG A 84 3.16 -16.86 -17.77
N GLU A 85 3.47 -17.26 -19.01
CA GLU A 85 4.04 -18.58 -19.30
C GLU A 85 5.51 -18.64 -18.88
N LEU A 86 6.27 -17.58 -19.15
CA LEU A 86 7.66 -17.48 -18.72
C LEU A 86 7.76 -17.42 -17.20
N PHE A 87 6.89 -16.64 -16.56
CA PHE A 87 6.81 -16.55 -15.11
C PHE A 87 6.47 -17.90 -14.47
N ARG A 88 5.42 -18.58 -14.97
CA ARG A 88 5.04 -19.91 -14.50
C ARG A 88 6.17 -20.92 -14.65
N SER A 89 6.83 -20.94 -15.81
CA SER A 89 7.96 -21.82 -16.07
C SER A 89 9.09 -21.58 -15.09
N LEU A 90 9.40 -20.30 -14.81
CA LEU A 90 10.40 -19.93 -13.81
C LEU A 90 10.02 -20.42 -12.42
N MET A 91 8.78 -20.18 -11.98
CA MET A 91 8.32 -20.64 -10.66
C MET A 91 8.45 -22.16 -10.51
N GLN A 92 8.15 -22.92 -11.58
CA GLN A 92 8.35 -24.36 -11.60
C GLN A 92 9.84 -24.76 -11.52
N GLU A 93 10.74 -24.04 -12.20
CA GLU A 93 12.19 -24.29 -12.15
C GLU A 93 12.76 -24.12 -10.75
N ILE A 94 12.28 -23.10 -10.01
CA ILE A 94 12.73 -22.83 -8.65
C ILE A 94 11.89 -23.50 -7.55
N ASN A 95 10.90 -24.32 -7.95
CA ASN A 95 9.95 -25.02 -7.09
C ASN A 95 9.07 -24.08 -6.23
N GLU A 96 8.79 -22.88 -6.72
CA GLU A 96 7.82 -21.99 -6.11
C GLU A 96 6.41 -22.30 -6.59
N PRO A 97 5.42 -22.45 -5.68
CA PRO A 97 4.07 -22.81 -6.06
C PRO A 97 3.33 -21.63 -6.70
N VAL A 98 2.69 -21.88 -7.82
CA VAL A 98 1.71 -20.99 -8.45
C VAL A 98 0.36 -21.68 -8.53
N PRO A 99 -0.78 -20.97 -8.62
CA PRO A 99 -2.07 -21.62 -8.81
C PRO A 99 -2.04 -22.52 -10.04
N GLU A 100 -2.53 -23.76 -9.88
CA GLU A 100 -2.64 -24.68 -11.03
C GLU A 100 -3.57 -24.08 -12.07
N SER A 101 -3.12 -24.06 -13.31
CA SER A 101 -3.87 -23.43 -14.39
C SER A 101 -3.67 -24.15 -15.72
N MET A 102 -4.64 -24.01 -16.61
CA MET A 102 -4.59 -24.56 -17.96
C MET A 102 -5.25 -23.60 -18.95
N ILE A 103 -4.60 -23.39 -20.08
CA ILE A 103 -5.21 -22.71 -21.22
C ILE A 103 -6.13 -23.70 -21.93
N VAL A 104 -7.38 -23.29 -22.16
CA VAL A 104 -8.40 -24.09 -22.81
C VAL A 104 -8.98 -23.37 -24.01
N HIS A 105 -9.36 -24.16 -25.03
CA HIS A 105 -10.04 -23.70 -26.24
C HIS A 105 -11.46 -24.26 -26.34
N THR A 106 -11.80 -25.20 -25.47
CA THR A 106 -13.12 -25.84 -25.40
C THR A 106 -13.60 -25.94 -23.94
N VAL A 107 -14.93 -26.02 -23.75
CA VAL A 107 -15.53 -26.26 -22.45
C VAL A 107 -15.15 -27.63 -21.90
N GLU A 108 -15.01 -28.64 -22.76
CA GLU A 108 -14.64 -29.98 -22.35
C GLU A 108 -13.25 -30.05 -21.74
N GLU A 109 -12.26 -29.30 -22.29
CA GLU A 109 -10.92 -29.19 -21.71
C GLU A 109 -10.99 -28.55 -20.32
N ALA A 110 -11.85 -27.55 -20.11
CA ALA A 110 -12.06 -26.93 -18.79
C ALA A 110 -12.64 -27.93 -17.77
N VAL A 111 -13.61 -28.75 -18.19
CA VAL A 111 -14.20 -29.80 -17.33
C VAL A 111 -13.18 -30.90 -17.02
N GLU A 112 -12.32 -31.26 -17.97
CA GLU A 112 -11.24 -32.21 -17.71
C GLU A 112 -10.25 -31.66 -16.67
N PHE A 113 -9.87 -30.39 -16.77
CA PHE A 113 -9.06 -29.71 -15.76
C PHE A 113 -9.75 -29.73 -14.38
N ALA A 114 -11.03 -29.35 -14.32
CA ALA A 114 -11.84 -29.37 -13.10
C ALA A 114 -11.94 -30.74 -12.43
N SER A 115 -12.01 -31.81 -13.24
CA SER A 115 -12.08 -33.19 -12.71
C SER A 115 -10.80 -33.63 -12.00
N ARG A 116 -9.67 -32.98 -12.31
CA ARG A 116 -8.36 -33.22 -11.71
C ARG A 116 -8.10 -32.33 -10.51
N GLU A 117 -8.36 -31.03 -10.65
CA GLU A 117 -7.99 -30.01 -9.64
C GLU A 117 -9.12 -29.72 -8.63
N GLY A 118 -10.38 -30.02 -8.97
CA GLY A 118 -11.54 -29.70 -8.13
C GLY A 118 -12.06 -28.27 -8.34
N TYR A 119 -12.95 -27.87 -7.45
CA TYR A 119 -13.58 -26.54 -7.41
C TYR A 119 -13.27 -25.85 -6.08
N PRO A 120 -13.35 -24.49 -5.99
CA PRO A 120 -13.75 -23.53 -7.04
C PRO A 120 -12.64 -23.25 -8.07
N LEU A 121 -13.04 -22.81 -9.29
CA LEU A 121 -12.14 -22.44 -10.36
C LEU A 121 -12.41 -21.01 -10.82
N VAL A 122 -11.39 -20.37 -11.39
CA VAL A 122 -11.48 -19.05 -12.03
C VAL A 122 -11.36 -19.22 -13.54
N VAL A 123 -12.27 -18.59 -14.27
CA VAL A 123 -12.23 -18.53 -15.74
C VAL A 123 -11.81 -17.13 -16.16
N ARG A 124 -10.72 -17.02 -16.91
CA ARG A 124 -10.18 -15.73 -17.40
C ARG A 124 -10.06 -15.79 -18.93
N PRO A 125 -10.97 -15.13 -19.67
CA PRO A 125 -10.85 -15.05 -21.13
C PRO A 125 -9.60 -14.29 -21.54
N ALA A 126 -8.90 -14.78 -22.56
CA ALA A 126 -7.72 -14.11 -23.08
C ALA A 126 -8.06 -12.84 -23.86
N TYR A 127 -7.25 -11.79 -23.68
CA TYR A 127 -7.35 -10.51 -24.39
C TYR A 127 -8.69 -9.78 -24.26
N THR A 128 -9.39 -9.96 -23.13
CA THR A 128 -10.60 -9.20 -22.81
C THR A 128 -10.27 -8.01 -21.88
N LEU A 129 -11.01 -6.91 -22.06
CA LEU A 129 -10.89 -5.74 -21.19
C LEU A 129 -11.77 -5.89 -19.95
N GLY A 130 -11.20 -5.62 -18.78
CA GLY A 130 -11.96 -5.54 -17.52
C GLY A 130 -12.57 -6.85 -17.04
N GLY A 131 -12.03 -8.02 -17.44
CA GLY A 131 -12.53 -9.33 -16.99
C GLY A 131 -13.84 -9.78 -17.65
N THR A 132 -14.26 -9.14 -18.76
CA THR A 132 -15.49 -9.47 -19.47
C THR A 132 -15.53 -10.95 -19.89
N GLY A 133 -16.61 -11.65 -19.49
CA GLY A 133 -16.83 -13.06 -19.81
C GLY A 133 -16.08 -14.05 -18.89
N GLY A 134 -15.34 -13.55 -17.88
CA GLY A 134 -14.72 -14.36 -16.84
C GLY A 134 -15.60 -14.44 -15.60
N GLY A 135 -15.21 -15.31 -14.67
CA GLY A 135 -15.91 -15.49 -13.39
C GLY A 135 -15.37 -16.62 -12.57
N PHE A 136 -15.99 -16.81 -11.40
CA PHE A 136 -15.73 -17.96 -10.51
C PHE A 136 -16.77 -19.04 -10.80
N ALA A 137 -16.33 -20.28 -10.78
CA ALA A 137 -17.17 -21.46 -10.93
C ALA A 137 -17.02 -22.36 -9.71
N ASP A 138 -18.10 -22.56 -8.95
CA ASP A 138 -18.14 -23.41 -7.75
C ASP A 138 -18.51 -24.85 -8.09
N ASP A 139 -19.01 -25.10 -9.30
CA ASP A 139 -19.36 -26.42 -9.81
C ASP A 139 -19.22 -26.53 -11.33
N GLU A 140 -19.47 -27.74 -11.87
CA GLU A 140 -19.36 -28.02 -13.31
C GLU A 140 -20.39 -27.23 -14.14
N ALA A 141 -21.59 -26.98 -13.63
CA ALA A 141 -22.63 -26.28 -14.38
C ALA A 141 -22.23 -24.82 -14.60
N GLU A 142 -21.75 -24.16 -13.56
CA GLU A 142 -21.22 -22.78 -13.62
C GLU A 142 -19.97 -22.71 -14.48
N LEU A 143 -19.02 -23.67 -14.35
CA LEU A 143 -17.84 -23.71 -15.18
C LEU A 143 -18.18 -23.78 -16.68
N ARG A 144 -19.15 -24.63 -17.07
CA ARG A 144 -19.59 -24.74 -18.45
C ARG A 144 -20.17 -23.45 -18.98
N GLU A 145 -21.02 -22.77 -18.21
CA GLU A 145 -21.66 -21.50 -18.60
C GLU A 145 -20.61 -20.39 -18.75
N ILE A 146 -19.78 -20.20 -17.73
CA ILE A 146 -18.78 -19.12 -17.70
C ILE A 146 -17.69 -19.35 -18.76
N CYS A 147 -17.22 -20.60 -18.91
CA CYS A 147 -16.21 -20.94 -19.92
C CYS A 147 -16.74 -20.72 -21.34
N ASP A 148 -17.97 -21.15 -21.66
CA ASP A 148 -18.60 -20.91 -22.96
C ASP A 148 -18.74 -19.42 -23.27
N SER A 149 -19.17 -18.63 -22.28
CA SER A 149 -19.23 -17.17 -22.37
C SER A 149 -17.85 -16.55 -22.60
N GLY A 150 -16.86 -17.00 -21.85
CA GLY A 150 -15.48 -16.53 -21.93
C GLY A 150 -14.82 -16.83 -23.27
N LEU A 151 -14.97 -18.04 -23.77
CA LEU A 151 -14.48 -18.43 -25.09
C LEU A 151 -15.08 -17.59 -26.22
N LYS A 152 -16.38 -17.24 -26.12
CA LYS A 152 -17.04 -16.35 -27.07
C LYS A 152 -16.58 -14.90 -26.96
N ALA A 153 -16.26 -14.44 -25.75
CA ALA A 153 -15.78 -13.08 -25.50
C ALA A 153 -14.32 -12.89 -25.93
N SER A 154 -13.50 -13.94 -25.88
CA SER A 154 -12.10 -13.88 -26.27
C SER A 154 -11.93 -13.78 -27.79
N PRO A 155 -11.20 -12.75 -28.31
CA PRO A 155 -10.91 -12.63 -29.74
C PRO A 155 -10.17 -13.82 -30.36
N VAL A 156 -9.47 -14.57 -29.53
CA VAL A 156 -8.67 -15.75 -29.93
C VAL A 156 -9.32 -17.07 -29.50
N HIS A 157 -10.56 -17.03 -28.98
CA HIS A 157 -11.29 -18.19 -28.47
C HIS A 157 -10.50 -19.03 -27.46
N GLN A 158 -9.96 -18.36 -26.45
CA GLN A 158 -9.09 -18.94 -25.44
C GLN A 158 -9.46 -18.44 -24.05
N CYS A 159 -9.50 -19.35 -23.07
CA CYS A 159 -9.61 -19.04 -21.65
C CYS A 159 -8.46 -19.67 -20.87
N LEU A 160 -8.01 -18.98 -19.83
CA LEU A 160 -7.24 -19.57 -18.75
C LEU A 160 -8.22 -20.07 -17.69
N ILE A 161 -8.13 -21.34 -17.32
CA ILE A 161 -8.81 -21.91 -16.16
C ILE A 161 -7.78 -22.06 -15.05
N GLU A 162 -8.09 -21.57 -13.87
CA GLU A 162 -7.14 -21.51 -12.76
C GLU A 162 -7.80 -21.98 -11.47
N GLN A 163 -7.06 -22.70 -10.63
CA GLN A 163 -7.53 -23.05 -9.28
C GLN A 163 -7.76 -21.77 -8.49
N SER A 164 -8.92 -21.66 -7.83
CA SER A 164 -9.23 -20.49 -7.03
C SER A 164 -8.47 -20.54 -5.71
N ILE A 165 -7.80 -19.42 -5.42
CA ILE A 165 -7.16 -19.12 -4.13
C ILE A 165 -7.96 -18.08 -3.32
N ALA A 166 -9.23 -17.88 -3.68
CA ALA A 166 -10.12 -16.98 -2.95
C ALA A 166 -10.24 -17.39 -1.48
N GLY A 167 -10.21 -16.41 -0.59
CA GLY A 167 -10.23 -16.65 0.85
C GLY A 167 -8.87 -16.96 1.48
N TYR A 168 -7.79 -17.09 0.71
CA TYR A 168 -6.43 -17.14 1.25
C TYR A 168 -6.03 -15.74 1.74
N LYS A 169 -5.11 -15.68 2.71
CA LYS A 169 -4.48 -14.41 3.12
C LYS A 169 -3.63 -13.88 1.97
N GLU A 170 -3.68 -12.57 1.75
CA GLU A 170 -2.81 -11.91 0.78
C GLU A 170 -1.67 -11.20 1.50
N ILE A 171 -0.45 -11.61 1.17
CA ILE A 171 0.78 -11.15 1.81
C ILE A 171 1.71 -10.59 0.77
N GLU A 172 2.28 -9.42 1.04
CA GLU A 172 3.20 -8.73 0.15
C GLU A 172 4.58 -8.58 0.77
N TYR A 173 5.62 -8.69 -0.07
CA TYR A 173 7.00 -8.40 0.27
C TYR A 173 7.58 -7.39 -0.72
N GLU A 174 8.02 -6.24 -0.21
CA GLU A 174 8.83 -5.30 -0.97
C GLU A 174 10.31 -5.67 -0.79
N VAL A 175 10.95 -6.03 -1.89
CA VAL A 175 12.30 -6.60 -1.93
C VAL A 175 13.22 -5.69 -2.73
N MET A 176 14.47 -5.59 -2.33
CA MET A 176 15.53 -4.88 -3.08
C MET A 176 16.67 -5.85 -3.38
N ARG A 177 17.25 -5.77 -4.59
CA ARG A 177 18.42 -6.55 -4.99
C ARG A 177 19.35 -5.72 -5.87
N ASP A 178 20.66 -5.89 -5.69
CA ASP A 178 21.70 -5.29 -6.52
C ASP A 178 22.35 -6.30 -7.49
N ALA A 179 23.24 -5.82 -8.36
CA ALA A 179 23.94 -6.62 -9.36
C ALA A 179 24.91 -7.68 -8.76
N LYS A 180 25.21 -7.63 -7.46
CA LYS A 180 26.06 -8.61 -6.75
C LYS A 180 25.27 -9.61 -5.90
N ASP A 181 23.98 -9.75 -6.14
CA ASP A 181 23.07 -10.63 -5.40
C ASP A 181 22.89 -10.28 -3.92
N ASN A 182 23.25 -9.07 -3.49
CA ASN A 182 22.80 -8.61 -2.19
C ASN A 182 21.30 -8.34 -2.29
N ALA A 183 20.51 -9.00 -1.47
CA ALA A 183 19.05 -8.84 -1.47
C ALA A 183 18.53 -8.69 -0.05
N ILE A 184 17.53 -7.84 0.12
CA ILE A 184 16.86 -7.57 1.40
C ILE A 184 15.35 -7.46 1.22
N VAL A 185 14.60 -7.76 2.27
CA VAL A 185 13.20 -7.39 2.41
C VAL A 185 13.12 -6.01 3.08
N VAL A 186 12.54 -5.04 2.38
CA VAL A 186 12.34 -3.69 2.92
C VAL A 186 11.12 -3.64 3.82
N CYS A 187 10.04 -4.28 3.40
CA CYS A 187 8.78 -4.30 4.14
C CYS A 187 7.97 -5.54 3.80
N ASN A 188 7.35 -6.12 4.82
CA ASN A 188 6.34 -7.13 4.69
C ASN A 188 4.98 -6.51 5.06
N MET A 189 3.95 -6.84 4.30
CA MET A 189 2.60 -6.28 4.43
C MET A 189 1.54 -7.36 4.32
N GLU A 190 0.38 -7.12 4.90
CA GLU A 190 -0.76 -8.04 4.90
C GLU A 190 -2.05 -7.28 4.60
N ASN A 191 -2.88 -7.82 3.71
CA ASN A 191 -4.21 -7.30 3.44
C ASN A 191 -5.20 -7.81 4.51
N ILE A 192 -6.08 -6.93 4.99
CA ILE A 192 -7.19 -7.35 5.88
C ILE A 192 -8.20 -8.19 5.10
N ASP A 193 -8.52 -7.78 3.86
CA ASP A 193 -9.36 -8.57 2.98
C ASP A 193 -8.57 -9.76 2.42
N PRO A 194 -9.21 -10.93 2.30
CA PRO A 194 -8.59 -12.09 1.65
C PRO A 194 -8.39 -11.85 0.15
N VAL A 195 -7.60 -12.73 -0.49
CA VAL A 195 -7.44 -12.77 -1.95
C VAL A 195 -8.79 -12.73 -2.65
N GLY A 196 -8.91 -11.84 -3.63
CA GLY A 196 -10.14 -11.57 -4.39
C GLY A 196 -10.49 -10.08 -4.44
N VAL A 197 -9.93 -9.26 -3.54
CA VAL A 197 -9.95 -7.79 -3.62
C VAL A 197 -8.57 -7.33 -4.10
N HIS A 198 -8.53 -6.42 -5.07
CA HIS A 198 -7.26 -5.85 -5.52
C HIS A 198 -6.54 -5.18 -4.34
N THR A 199 -5.22 -5.39 -4.20
CA THR A 199 -4.44 -4.84 -3.07
C THR A 199 -4.55 -3.31 -2.95
N GLY A 200 -4.71 -2.59 -4.07
CA GLY A 200 -4.99 -1.14 -4.07
C GLY A 200 -6.30 -0.74 -3.39
N ASP A 201 -7.27 -1.65 -3.34
CA ASP A 201 -8.59 -1.46 -2.70
C ASP A 201 -8.69 -2.09 -1.32
N SER A 202 -7.68 -2.85 -0.89
CA SER A 202 -7.63 -3.47 0.44
C SER A 202 -7.09 -2.52 1.49
N ILE A 203 -7.53 -2.70 2.73
CA ILE A 203 -6.86 -2.13 3.90
C ILE A 203 -5.62 -2.99 4.15
N VAL A 204 -4.43 -2.35 4.14
CA VAL A 204 -3.15 -3.05 4.26
C VAL A 204 -2.47 -2.68 5.58
N VAL A 205 -1.87 -3.67 6.22
CA VAL A 205 -1.19 -3.51 7.50
C VAL A 205 0.28 -3.91 7.36
N ALA A 206 1.16 -3.09 7.90
CA ALA A 206 2.60 -3.39 7.98
C ALA A 206 3.10 -3.22 9.43
N PRO A 207 3.95 -4.14 9.92
CA PRO A 207 4.27 -5.44 9.33
C PRO A 207 3.05 -6.38 9.38
N SER A 208 3.10 -7.53 8.70
CA SER A 208 2.08 -8.58 8.84
C SER A 208 1.88 -8.95 10.30
N GLN A 209 0.61 -9.04 10.72
CA GLN A 209 0.23 -9.25 12.12
C GLN A 209 -0.16 -10.69 12.43
N THR A 210 -0.57 -11.45 11.41
CA THR A 210 -1.17 -12.77 11.57
C THR A 210 -0.25 -13.93 11.19
N LEU A 211 0.96 -13.62 10.71
CA LEU A 211 1.96 -14.63 10.35
C LEU A 211 2.71 -15.14 11.58
N SER A 212 2.88 -16.44 11.70
CA SER A 212 3.92 -17.00 12.55
C SER A 212 5.31 -16.71 11.97
N ASP A 213 6.35 -16.78 12.81
CA ASP A 213 7.74 -16.60 12.35
C ASP A 213 8.09 -17.57 11.21
N LYS A 214 7.62 -18.81 11.29
CA LYS A 214 7.85 -19.81 10.25
C LYS A 214 7.22 -19.43 8.91
N GLU A 215 5.98 -18.93 8.91
CA GLU A 215 5.29 -18.46 7.70
C GLU A 215 6.00 -17.23 7.14
N TYR A 216 6.36 -16.28 8.01
CA TYR A 216 7.11 -15.09 7.63
C TYR A 216 8.42 -15.46 6.93
N GLN A 217 9.26 -16.32 7.54
CA GLN A 217 10.55 -16.71 6.99
C GLN A 217 10.41 -17.52 5.71
N MET A 218 9.39 -18.36 5.61
CA MET A 218 9.09 -19.14 4.40
C MET A 218 8.80 -18.22 3.20
N LEU A 219 7.86 -17.29 3.34
CA LEU A 219 7.51 -16.36 2.28
C LEU A 219 8.63 -15.35 1.99
N ARG A 220 9.38 -14.94 3.04
CA ARG A 220 10.58 -14.11 2.87
C ARG A 220 11.62 -14.80 1.99
N THR A 221 11.90 -16.06 2.25
CA THR A 221 12.85 -16.85 1.45
C THR A 221 12.37 -16.95 0.01
N ALA A 222 11.10 -17.31 -0.20
CA ALA A 222 10.50 -17.36 -1.53
C ALA A 222 10.63 -16.03 -2.28
N ALA A 223 10.36 -14.89 -1.63
CA ALA A 223 10.50 -13.57 -2.25
C ALA A 223 11.96 -13.27 -2.67
N LEU A 224 12.94 -13.59 -1.82
CA LEU A 224 14.36 -13.42 -2.12
C LEU A 224 14.82 -14.34 -3.26
N ASP A 225 14.41 -15.58 -3.26
CA ASP A 225 14.74 -16.55 -4.32
C ASP A 225 14.15 -16.10 -5.67
N ILE A 226 12.89 -15.67 -5.68
CA ILE A 226 12.21 -15.18 -6.89
C ILE A 226 12.95 -13.97 -7.48
N ILE A 227 13.25 -12.94 -6.68
CA ILE A 227 13.91 -11.72 -7.20
C ILE A 227 15.31 -12.03 -7.72
N THR A 228 16.02 -12.98 -7.09
CA THR A 228 17.35 -13.40 -7.48
C THR A 228 17.32 -14.16 -8.80
N GLU A 229 16.45 -15.15 -8.96
CA GLU A 229 16.33 -15.96 -10.18
C GLU A 229 15.75 -15.17 -11.37
N LEU A 230 14.90 -14.18 -11.11
CA LEU A 230 14.48 -13.23 -12.14
C LEU A 230 15.63 -12.33 -12.61
N GLY A 231 16.64 -12.10 -11.78
CA GLY A 231 17.73 -11.18 -12.06
C GLY A 231 17.33 -9.70 -11.97
N ILE A 232 16.32 -9.38 -11.14
CA ILE A 232 15.86 -8.00 -10.98
C ILE A 232 16.93 -7.16 -10.27
N GLU A 233 17.20 -5.96 -10.79
CA GLU A 233 18.09 -4.96 -10.18
C GLU A 233 17.28 -3.73 -9.77
N GLY A 234 17.18 -3.50 -8.46
CA GLY A 234 16.34 -2.47 -7.85
C GLY A 234 15.23 -3.04 -6.99
N GLY A 235 14.07 -2.38 -7.00
CA GLY A 235 12.90 -2.76 -6.21
C GLY A 235 11.96 -3.70 -6.92
N CYS A 236 11.34 -4.59 -6.16
CA CYS A 236 10.35 -5.54 -6.64
C CYS A 236 9.29 -5.79 -5.57
N ASN A 237 8.04 -5.90 -5.97
CA ASN A 237 6.93 -6.34 -5.13
C ASN A 237 6.57 -7.80 -5.45
N CYS A 238 6.57 -8.66 -4.43
CA CYS A 238 6.14 -10.05 -4.53
C CYS A 238 4.85 -10.23 -3.75
N GLN A 239 3.81 -10.79 -4.38
CA GLN A 239 2.51 -11.05 -3.76
C GLN A 239 2.26 -12.54 -3.64
N PHE A 240 1.84 -12.95 -2.45
CA PHE A 240 1.59 -14.34 -2.07
C PHE A 240 0.17 -14.52 -1.54
N ALA A 241 -0.43 -15.64 -1.90
CA ALA A 241 -1.63 -16.16 -1.25
C ALA A 241 -1.22 -17.25 -0.25
N LEU A 242 -1.52 -17.06 1.03
CA LEU A 242 -1.24 -18.04 2.08
C LEU A 242 -2.55 -18.65 2.56
N LYS A 243 -2.66 -19.99 2.46
CA LYS A 243 -3.84 -20.72 2.94
C LYS A 243 -3.94 -20.63 4.46
N PRO A 244 -5.08 -20.18 5.02
CA PRO A 244 -5.28 -20.15 6.47
C PRO A 244 -5.01 -21.51 7.12
N ASP A 245 -4.41 -21.50 8.31
CA ASP A 245 -4.12 -22.70 9.11
C ASP A 245 -3.23 -23.76 8.40
N SER A 246 -2.45 -23.34 7.41
CA SER A 246 -1.58 -24.20 6.62
C SER A 246 -0.29 -23.46 6.23
N PHE A 247 0.73 -24.21 5.82
CA PHE A 247 1.93 -23.66 5.18
C PHE A 247 1.85 -23.70 3.63
N GLU A 248 0.67 -24.03 3.11
CA GLU A 248 0.44 -23.99 1.67
C GLU A 248 0.29 -22.54 1.22
N TYR A 249 1.03 -22.16 0.20
CA TYR A 249 0.93 -20.84 -0.40
C TYR A 249 1.05 -20.91 -1.93
N ALA A 250 0.72 -19.82 -2.57
CA ALA A 250 0.95 -19.64 -4.00
C ALA A 250 1.49 -18.24 -4.28
N VAL A 251 2.38 -18.11 -5.24
CA VAL A 251 2.83 -16.83 -5.78
C VAL A 251 1.73 -16.30 -6.69
N ILE A 252 1.22 -15.09 -6.40
CA ILE A 252 0.15 -14.45 -7.20
C ILE A 252 0.77 -13.72 -8.38
N GLU A 253 1.69 -12.79 -8.09
CA GLU A 253 2.37 -11.99 -9.08
C GLU A 253 3.66 -11.37 -8.52
N VAL A 254 4.51 -10.95 -9.43
CA VAL A 254 5.73 -10.21 -9.13
C VAL A 254 5.79 -8.98 -10.02
N ASN A 255 5.99 -7.82 -9.42
CA ASN A 255 6.08 -6.55 -10.12
C ASN A 255 7.54 -6.09 -10.17
N PRO A 256 8.27 -6.21 -11.32
CA PRO A 256 9.70 -5.91 -11.42
C PRO A 256 9.96 -4.39 -11.54
N ARG A 257 9.32 -3.61 -10.73
CA ARG A 257 9.30 -2.15 -10.75
C ARG A 257 8.85 -1.56 -9.44
N VAL A 258 9.11 -0.28 -9.24
CA VAL A 258 8.50 0.48 -8.15
C VAL A 258 6.99 0.60 -8.37
N SER A 259 6.22 0.38 -7.32
CA SER A 259 4.77 0.35 -7.30
C SER A 259 4.19 1.28 -6.22
N ARG A 260 2.86 1.31 -6.05
CA ARG A 260 2.22 2.00 -4.92
C ARG A 260 2.63 1.38 -3.59
N SER A 261 2.73 0.05 -3.53
CA SER A 261 3.22 -0.65 -2.33
C SER A 261 4.65 -0.26 -1.99
N SER A 262 5.51 0.02 -2.98
CA SER A 262 6.87 0.52 -2.72
C SER A 262 6.87 1.93 -2.11
N ALA A 263 5.92 2.80 -2.52
CA ALA A 263 5.74 4.10 -1.89
C ALA A 263 5.27 3.94 -0.43
N LEU A 264 4.26 3.09 -0.20
CA LEU A 264 3.79 2.74 1.14
C LEU A 264 4.93 2.19 2.00
N ALA A 265 5.67 1.19 1.50
CA ALA A 265 6.79 0.58 2.20
C ALA A 265 7.88 1.60 2.56
N SER A 266 8.22 2.51 1.63
CA SER A 266 9.18 3.58 1.88
C SER A 266 8.76 4.49 3.02
N LYS A 267 7.47 4.87 3.08
CA LYS A 267 6.94 5.72 4.15
C LYS A 267 6.76 4.95 5.46
N ALA A 268 6.36 3.67 5.38
CA ALA A 268 6.21 2.81 6.55
C ALA A 268 7.54 2.55 7.26
N THR A 269 8.64 2.45 6.51
CA THR A 269 9.96 2.06 7.05
C THR A 269 10.97 3.20 7.14
N GLY A 270 10.73 4.32 6.46
CA GLY A 270 11.74 5.35 6.26
C GLY A 270 12.85 4.94 5.26
N TYR A 271 12.81 3.73 4.70
CA TYR A 271 13.78 3.25 3.71
C TYR A 271 13.43 3.78 2.32
N PRO A 272 14.27 4.62 1.67
CA PRO A 272 13.90 5.32 0.45
C PRO A 272 14.11 4.43 -0.79
N ILE A 273 13.17 3.52 -1.07
CA ILE A 273 13.26 2.50 -2.14
C ILE A 273 13.64 3.12 -3.48
N ALA A 274 12.97 4.17 -3.94
CA ALA A 274 13.23 4.78 -5.24
C ALA A 274 14.65 5.35 -5.35
N LYS A 275 15.15 5.98 -4.28
CA LYS A 275 16.51 6.55 -4.21
C LYS A 275 17.57 5.44 -4.23
N VAL A 276 17.35 4.37 -3.47
CA VAL A 276 18.25 3.22 -3.44
C VAL A 276 18.22 2.48 -4.78
N ALA A 277 17.04 2.22 -5.35
CA ALA A 277 16.89 1.60 -6.67
C ALA A 277 17.61 2.39 -7.78
N THR A 278 17.56 3.73 -7.72
CA THR A 278 18.29 4.59 -8.66
C THR A 278 19.82 4.44 -8.50
N LYS A 279 20.32 4.35 -7.27
CA LYS A 279 21.77 4.12 -7.03
C LYS A 279 22.19 2.72 -7.52
N ILE A 280 21.36 1.69 -7.30
CA ILE A 280 21.61 0.34 -7.85
C ILE A 280 21.67 0.40 -9.38
N ALA A 281 20.73 1.06 -10.03
CA ALA A 281 20.71 1.25 -11.48
C ALA A 281 21.97 1.98 -12.02
N LEU A 282 22.65 2.76 -11.17
CA LEU A 282 23.95 3.39 -11.49
C LEU A 282 25.16 2.52 -11.16
N GLY A 283 24.94 1.26 -10.74
CA GLY A 283 25.99 0.27 -10.47
C GLY A 283 26.50 0.22 -9.03
N TYR A 284 25.88 0.94 -8.09
CA TYR A 284 26.20 0.80 -6.66
C TYR A 284 25.59 -0.47 -6.09
N THR A 285 26.26 -1.07 -5.12
CA THR A 285 25.73 -2.20 -4.37
C THR A 285 25.16 -1.76 -3.03
N LEU A 286 24.26 -2.57 -2.45
CA LEU A 286 23.58 -2.24 -1.20
C LEU A 286 24.53 -1.97 -0.03
N ASP A 287 25.69 -2.64 0.00
CA ASP A 287 26.75 -2.43 1.00
C ASP A 287 27.55 -1.14 0.78
N GLU A 288 27.54 -0.58 -0.44
CA GLU A 288 28.17 0.72 -0.77
C GLU A 288 27.21 1.91 -0.53
N ILE A 289 25.90 1.65 -0.50
CA ILE A 289 24.88 2.69 -0.31
C ILE A 289 24.69 2.96 1.17
N THR A 290 24.86 4.21 1.60
CA THR A 290 24.58 4.62 2.98
C THR A 290 23.07 4.54 3.27
N ASN A 291 22.72 3.97 4.42
CA ASN A 291 21.35 3.95 4.92
C ASN A 291 20.92 5.36 5.37
N ASP A 292 19.91 5.90 4.74
CA ASP A 292 19.45 7.28 5.01
C ASP A 292 18.79 7.43 6.40
N VAL A 293 18.31 6.34 7.01
CA VAL A 293 17.69 6.38 8.36
C VAL A 293 18.74 6.62 9.44
N THR A 294 19.88 5.96 9.34
CA THR A 294 20.98 6.09 10.31
C THR A 294 22.04 7.11 9.91
N GLY A 295 22.26 7.29 8.62
CA GLY A 295 23.36 8.07 8.04
C GLY A 295 24.77 7.46 8.26
N GLU A 296 24.87 6.26 8.83
CA GLU A 296 26.13 5.63 9.25
C GLU A 296 26.24 4.17 8.81
N THR A 297 25.14 3.45 8.68
CA THR A 297 25.11 2.05 8.23
C THR A 297 24.90 1.95 6.73
N CYS A 298 24.98 0.72 6.17
CA CYS A 298 24.69 0.50 4.75
C CYS A 298 23.20 0.14 4.52
N ALA A 299 22.77 0.21 3.26
CA ALA A 299 21.42 -0.11 2.84
C ALA A 299 21.09 -1.62 2.85
N CYS A 300 22.01 -2.49 3.29
CA CYS A 300 21.80 -3.93 3.43
C CYS A 300 20.97 -4.33 4.65
N PHE A 301 20.73 -3.44 5.61
CA PHE A 301 19.99 -3.76 6.83
C PHE A 301 18.49 -3.75 6.55
N GLU A 302 17.84 -4.87 6.82
CA GLU A 302 16.38 -4.97 6.72
C GLU A 302 15.72 -4.13 7.81
N PRO A 303 14.73 -3.28 7.45
CA PRO A 303 13.96 -2.55 8.45
C PRO A 303 13.21 -3.48 9.41
N ALA A 304 13.22 -3.16 10.69
CA ALA A 304 12.44 -3.82 11.72
C ALA A 304 11.45 -2.82 12.34
N LEU A 305 10.14 -3.09 12.19
CA LEU A 305 9.09 -2.21 12.68
C LEU A 305 8.62 -2.66 14.07
N ASP A 306 8.68 -1.76 15.05
CA ASP A 306 8.11 -1.94 16.39
C ASP A 306 6.81 -1.14 16.60
N TYR A 307 6.23 -0.63 15.53
CA TYR A 307 4.95 0.07 15.41
C TYR A 307 4.09 -0.58 14.32
N VAL A 308 2.85 -0.15 14.21
CA VAL A 308 1.90 -0.65 13.20
C VAL A 308 1.54 0.46 12.22
N VAL A 309 1.57 0.13 10.95
CA VAL A 309 1.15 0.99 9.86
C VAL A 309 -0.13 0.45 9.26
N VAL A 310 -1.13 1.30 9.05
CA VAL A 310 -2.37 0.98 8.35
C VAL A 310 -2.52 1.88 7.15
N LYS A 311 -2.61 1.29 5.96
CA LYS A 311 -3.02 1.95 4.73
C LYS A 311 -4.52 1.76 4.55
N TYR A 312 -5.26 2.85 4.28
CA TYR A 312 -6.70 2.80 4.02
C TYR A 312 -7.00 3.44 2.65
N PRO A 313 -7.70 2.74 1.74
CA PRO A 313 -8.03 3.27 0.42
C PRO A 313 -9.03 4.43 0.47
N LYS A 314 -8.92 5.33 -0.50
CA LYS A 314 -9.92 6.37 -0.76
C LYS A 314 -10.62 6.08 -2.08
N TRP A 315 -11.89 5.74 -2.02
CA TRP A 315 -12.71 5.48 -3.20
C TRP A 315 -13.47 6.74 -3.65
N PRO A 316 -13.84 6.84 -4.94
CA PRO A 316 -14.57 7.98 -5.49
C PRO A 316 -16.09 7.90 -5.30
N PHE A 317 -16.60 6.96 -4.51
CA PHE A 317 -18.04 6.70 -4.37
C PHE A 317 -18.81 7.82 -3.68
N ASP A 318 -18.13 8.72 -2.98
CA ASP A 318 -18.71 9.96 -2.47
C ASP A 318 -19.09 10.95 -3.61
N LYS A 319 -18.49 10.81 -4.78
CA LYS A 319 -18.80 11.59 -6.00
C LYS A 319 -19.68 10.82 -6.98
N PHE A 320 -19.47 9.53 -7.10
CA PHE A 320 -20.21 8.64 -8.00
C PHE A 320 -21.20 7.79 -7.20
N VAL A 321 -22.21 8.43 -6.65
CA VAL A 321 -23.20 7.82 -5.72
C VAL A 321 -24.03 6.69 -6.33
N TYR A 322 -24.11 6.59 -7.65
CA TYR A 322 -24.80 5.53 -8.39
C TYR A 322 -23.87 4.46 -8.94
N ALA A 323 -22.54 4.57 -8.69
CA ALA A 323 -21.61 3.54 -9.09
C ALA A 323 -21.78 2.30 -8.21
N ASP A 324 -21.51 1.13 -8.78
CA ASP A 324 -21.35 -0.09 -8.02
C ASP A 324 -20.13 0.06 -7.10
N LYS A 325 -20.33 -0.21 -5.80
CA LYS A 325 -19.30 -0.12 -4.75
C LYS A 325 -18.58 -1.44 -4.53
N SER A 326 -18.96 -2.49 -5.27
CA SER A 326 -18.34 -3.81 -5.16
C SER A 326 -16.87 -3.75 -5.50
N LEU A 327 -16.06 -4.40 -4.67
CA LEU A 327 -14.62 -4.51 -4.83
C LEU A 327 -14.26 -5.89 -5.37
N GLY A 328 -13.31 -5.94 -6.27
CA GLY A 328 -12.87 -7.16 -6.91
C GLY A 328 -11.41 -7.06 -7.35
N THR A 329 -11.04 -7.79 -8.38
CA THR A 329 -9.66 -7.81 -8.90
C THR A 329 -9.26 -6.57 -9.69
N GLN A 330 -10.22 -5.68 -10.01
CA GLN A 330 -9.96 -4.39 -10.65
C GLN A 330 -9.91 -3.28 -9.62
N MET A 331 -8.83 -2.50 -9.62
CA MET A 331 -8.65 -1.38 -8.70
C MET A 331 -9.64 -0.23 -8.96
N MET A 332 -10.34 0.20 -7.91
CA MET A 332 -11.34 1.28 -7.92
C MET A 332 -10.88 2.52 -7.15
N ALA A 333 -9.94 2.37 -6.20
CA ALA A 333 -9.46 3.47 -5.37
C ALA A 333 -8.73 4.54 -6.19
N THR A 334 -8.97 5.80 -5.85
CA THR A 334 -8.31 6.97 -6.47
C THR A 334 -7.08 7.44 -5.72
N GLY A 335 -6.97 7.08 -4.44
CA GLY A 335 -5.85 7.42 -3.57
C GLY A 335 -5.92 6.63 -2.28
N GLU A 336 -5.06 6.95 -1.36
CA GLU A 336 -4.94 6.25 -0.09
C GLU A 336 -4.44 7.17 1.02
N VAL A 337 -4.68 6.78 2.25
CA VAL A 337 -4.05 7.36 3.42
C VAL A 337 -3.22 6.29 4.13
N MET A 338 -2.19 6.71 4.82
CA MET A 338 -1.42 5.87 5.72
C MET A 338 -1.46 6.47 7.12
N ALA A 339 -1.51 5.61 8.11
CA ALA A 339 -1.44 6.02 9.51
C ALA A 339 -0.47 5.11 10.27
N ILE A 340 0.31 5.70 11.15
CA ILE A 340 1.27 5.00 12.01
C ILE A 340 0.79 5.11 13.45
N GLY A 341 0.83 4.00 14.18
CA GLY A 341 0.49 3.94 15.60
C GLY A 341 1.31 2.87 16.31
N ASN A 342 1.39 2.95 17.63
CA ASN A 342 2.05 1.94 18.46
C ASN A 342 1.25 0.64 18.61
N ASN A 343 0.02 0.61 18.10
CA ASN A 343 -0.83 -0.57 17.99
C ASN A 343 -1.78 -0.42 16.80
N PHE A 344 -2.37 -1.54 16.37
CA PHE A 344 -3.28 -1.59 15.23
C PHE A 344 -4.51 -0.69 15.41
N GLU A 345 -5.11 -0.72 16.59
CA GLU A 345 -6.33 0.03 16.90
C GLU A 345 -6.10 1.54 16.72
N HIS A 346 -4.97 2.06 17.23
CA HIS A 346 -4.61 3.48 17.08
C HIS A 346 -4.36 3.84 15.62
N ALA A 347 -3.58 3.03 14.90
CA ALA A 347 -3.31 3.24 13.48
C ALA A 347 -4.60 3.21 12.65
N MET A 348 -5.52 2.25 12.91
CA MET A 348 -6.80 2.14 12.24
C MET A 348 -7.70 3.35 12.48
N MET A 349 -7.80 3.83 13.72
CA MET A 349 -8.59 5.01 14.06
C MET A 349 -8.05 6.28 13.41
N LYS A 350 -6.72 6.44 13.34
CA LYS A 350 -6.08 7.53 12.59
C LYS A 350 -6.39 7.43 11.09
N ALA A 351 -6.29 6.24 10.50
CA ALA A 351 -6.58 6.02 9.09
C ALA A 351 -8.03 6.41 8.76
N VAL A 352 -9.01 5.94 9.55
CA VAL A 352 -10.43 6.27 9.36
C VAL A 352 -10.67 7.77 9.48
N SER A 353 -10.04 8.46 10.41
CA SER A 353 -10.16 9.93 10.52
C SER A 353 -9.51 10.69 9.36
N SER A 354 -8.64 10.05 8.60
CA SER A 354 -7.86 10.62 7.49
C SER A 354 -8.50 10.43 6.11
N ILE A 355 -9.42 9.46 5.93
CA ILE A 355 -10.05 9.19 4.62
C ILE A 355 -11.05 10.25 4.16
N GLU A 356 -11.28 11.30 4.97
CA GLU A 356 -12.12 12.46 4.64
C GLU A 356 -13.60 12.11 4.33
N LEU A 357 -14.14 11.13 5.05
CA LEU A 357 -15.58 10.81 5.06
C LEU A 357 -16.33 11.48 6.22
N GLY A 358 -15.67 12.35 6.98
CA GLY A 358 -16.23 13.00 8.17
C GLY A 358 -16.40 12.05 9.36
N MET A 359 -15.77 10.89 9.32
CA MET A 359 -15.80 9.87 10.35
C MET A 359 -14.65 10.06 11.35
N ASP A 360 -14.90 9.69 12.59
CA ASP A 360 -13.94 9.69 13.70
C ASP A 360 -13.95 8.37 14.50
N THR A 361 -14.74 7.41 14.04
CA THR A 361 -14.78 6.01 14.50
C THR A 361 -15.16 5.12 13.31
N LEU A 362 -15.09 3.80 13.48
CA LEU A 362 -15.57 2.82 12.50
C LEU A 362 -17.11 2.70 12.46
N THR A 363 -17.84 3.50 13.21
CA THR A 363 -19.31 3.49 13.21
C THR A 363 -19.86 4.27 12.02
N LEU A 364 -20.51 3.56 11.09
CA LEU A 364 -21.25 4.16 9.98
C LEU A 364 -22.74 4.22 10.34
N SER A 365 -23.33 5.42 10.37
CA SER A 365 -24.70 5.65 10.83
C SER A 365 -25.77 4.88 10.05
N ASP A 366 -25.47 4.49 8.82
CA ASP A 366 -26.43 3.75 7.99
C ASP A 366 -26.59 2.32 8.47
N PHE A 367 -25.51 1.67 8.93
CA PHE A 367 -25.59 0.34 9.54
C PHE A 367 -26.27 0.34 10.90
N GLU A 368 -26.21 1.44 11.68
CA GLU A 368 -26.93 1.54 12.96
C GLU A 368 -28.47 1.47 12.79
N LYS A 369 -28.98 1.79 11.60
CA LYS A 369 -30.43 1.78 11.29
C LYS A 369 -30.95 0.39 10.89
N LEU A 370 -30.05 -0.53 10.50
CA LEU A 370 -30.39 -1.87 10.05
C LEU A 370 -30.68 -2.79 11.23
N THR A 371 -31.41 -3.87 10.99
CA THR A 371 -31.52 -5.00 11.94
C THR A 371 -30.21 -5.79 11.97
N THR A 372 -30.03 -6.67 12.96
CA THR A 372 -28.84 -7.52 13.04
C THR A 372 -28.78 -8.51 11.87
N GLU A 373 -29.93 -9.01 11.45
CA GLU A 373 -30.06 -9.92 10.31
C GLU A 373 -29.65 -9.22 8.99
N GLU A 374 -30.07 -7.97 8.80
CA GLU A 374 -29.68 -7.16 7.63
C GLU A 374 -28.17 -6.84 7.64
N VAL A 375 -27.57 -6.59 8.80
CA VAL A 375 -26.13 -6.41 8.92
C VAL A 375 -25.39 -7.70 8.57
N ILE A 376 -25.85 -8.87 9.04
CA ILE A 376 -25.25 -10.18 8.69
C ILE A 376 -25.36 -10.43 7.17
N GLU A 377 -26.50 -10.14 6.58
CA GLU A 377 -26.69 -10.27 5.12
C GLU A 377 -25.73 -9.35 4.34
N HIS A 378 -25.51 -8.13 4.85
CA HIS A 378 -24.58 -7.19 4.21
C HIS A 378 -23.10 -7.65 4.30
N LEU A 379 -22.71 -8.48 5.26
CA LEU A 379 -21.35 -9.05 5.34
C LEU A 379 -20.97 -9.88 4.10
N HIS A 380 -21.95 -10.42 3.37
CA HIS A 380 -21.73 -11.12 2.10
C HIS A 380 -21.36 -10.17 0.95
N VAL A 381 -21.60 -8.87 1.11
CA VAL A 381 -21.26 -7.87 0.10
C VAL A 381 -19.80 -7.43 0.30
N GLN A 382 -18.98 -7.69 -0.71
CA GLN A 382 -17.59 -7.27 -0.74
C GLN A 382 -17.48 -5.88 -1.36
N ASP A 383 -17.64 -4.84 -0.53
CA ASP A 383 -17.66 -3.44 -0.97
C ASP A 383 -16.79 -2.52 -0.09
N SER A 384 -16.75 -1.24 -0.45
CA SER A 384 -15.99 -0.21 0.28
C SER A 384 -16.48 0.07 1.71
N GLU A 385 -17.64 -0.45 2.10
CA GLU A 385 -18.24 -0.25 3.42
C GLU A 385 -18.09 -1.48 4.32
N ARG A 386 -17.47 -2.56 3.81
CA ARG A 386 -17.33 -3.85 4.50
C ARG A 386 -16.70 -3.75 5.89
N ALA A 387 -15.64 -2.96 6.05
CA ALA A 387 -14.98 -2.79 7.35
C ALA A 387 -15.93 -2.17 8.40
N PHE A 388 -16.77 -1.23 7.99
CA PHE A 388 -17.78 -0.60 8.86
C PHE A 388 -18.92 -1.56 9.19
N CYS A 389 -19.32 -2.40 8.23
CA CYS A 389 -20.32 -3.47 8.45
C CYS A 389 -19.80 -4.51 9.46
N VAL A 390 -18.56 -4.97 9.31
CA VAL A 390 -17.89 -5.86 10.27
C VAL A 390 -17.87 -5.25 11.66
N TYR A 391 -17.50 -3.97 11.77
CA TYR A 391 -17.46 -3.28 13.06
C TYR A 391 -18.84 -3.20 13.73
N GLU A 392 -19.89 -2.90 12.95
CA GLU A 392 -21.26 -2.88 13.48
C GLU A 392 -21.74 -4.27 13.89
N ALA A 393 -21.42 -5.32 13.13
CA ALA A 393 -21.73 -6.70 13.50
C ALA A 393 -21.08 -7.09 14.84
N LEU A 394 -19.81 -6.71 15.05
CA LEU A 394 -19.07 -6.92 16.30
C LEU A 394 -19.71 -6.16 17.48
N LYS A 395 -20.11 -4.90 17.29
CA LYS A 395 -20.84 -4.10 18.30
C LYS A 395 -22.14 -4.76 18.75
N ARG A 396 -22.82 -5.48 17.85
CA ARG A 396 -24.05 -6.21 18.13
C ARG A 396 -23.82 -7.60 18.74
N GLY A 397 -22.57 -8.03 18.89
CA GLY A 397 -22.21 -9.33 19.43
C GLY A 397 -22.41 -10.49 18.46
N VAL A 398 -22.38 -10.24 17.14
CA VAL A 398 -22.32 -11.31 16.14
C VAL A 398 -21.03 -12.10 16.36
N PRO A 399 -21.10 -13.45 16.47
CA PRO A 399 -19.91 -14.27 16.75
C PRO A 399 -18.82 -14.09 15.67
N HIS A 400 -17.57 -14.02 16.09
CA HIS A 400 -16.41 -13.96 15.17
C HIS A 400 -16.43 -15.09 14.15
N GLN A 401 -16.84 -16.31 14.55
CA GLN A 401 -16.96 -17.44 13.63
C GLN A 401 -17.91 -17.14 12.46
N THR A 402 -19.07 -16.53 12.74
CA THR A 402 -20.04 -16.16 11.71
C THR A 402 -19.44 -15.11 10.75
N ILE A 403 -18.76 -14.10 11.28
CA ILE A 403 -18.11 -13.06 10.47
C ILE A 403 -16.99 -13.68 9.62
N TYR A 404 -16.13 -14.50 10.22
CA TYR A 404 -15.04 -15.19 9.54
C TYR A 404 -15.54 -16.13 8.43
N ASP A 405 -16.60 -16.91 8.70
CA ASP A 405 -17.15 -17.84 7.70
C ASP A 405 -17.66 -17.12 6.46
N ILE A 406 -18.17 -15.90 6.62
CA ILE A 406 -18.67 -15.08 5.53
C ILE A 406 -17.53 -14.29 4.84
N THR A 407 -16.71 -13.60 5.64
CA THR A 407 -15.77 -12.60 5.11
C THR A 407 -14.36 -13.13 4.87
N LYS A 408 -13.98 -14.20 5.54
CA LYS A 408 -12.62 -14.76 5.63
C LYS A 408 -11.57 -13.76 6.19
N ILE A 409 -12.00 -12.66 6.81
CA ILE A 409 -11.12 -11.73 7.53
C ILE A 409 -10.56 -12.46 8.76
N ASP A 410 -9.23 -12.42 8.94
CA ASP A 410 -8.55 -13.15 9.99
C ASP A 410 -9.07 -12.77 11.39
N TRP A 411 -9.14 -13.77 12.29
CA TRP A 411 -9.61 -13.62 13.67
C TRP A 411 -8.87 -12.53 14.43
N TRP A 412 -7.59 -12.35 14.17
CA TRP A 412 -6.79 -11.33 14.83
C TRP A 412 -7.33 -9.92 14.54
N PHE A 413 -7.68 -9.63 13.30
CA PHE A 413 -8.29 -8.34 12.94
C PHE A 413 -9.67 -8.17 13.56
N LEU A 414 -10.48 -9.25 13.58
CA LEU A 414 -11.79 -9.22 14.22
C LEU A 414 -11.67 -8.95 15.73
N ASP A 415 -10.70 -9.55 16.43
CA ASP A 415 -10.43 -9.30 17.85
C ASP A 415 -10.03 -7.84 18.10
N LYS A 416 -9.20 -7.26 17.25
CA LYS A 416 -8.79 -5.87 17.35
C LYS A 416 -9.93 -4.88 17.11
N MET A 417 -10.76 -5.16 16.12
CA MET A 417 -11.96 -4.37 15.84
C MET A 417 -13.02 -4.54 16.96
N GLN A 418 -13.16 -5.75 17.52
CA GLN A 418 -14.01 -5.97 18.70
C GLN A 418 -13.53 -5.19 19.92
N HIS A 419 -12.21 -5.08 20.11
CA HIS A 419 -11.65 -4.28 21.20
C HIS A 419 -12.05 -2.79 21.04
N LEU A 420 -11.91 -2.22 19.85
CA LEU A 420 -12.38 -0.85 19.55
C LEU A 420 -13.89 -0.70 19.79
N ALA A 421 -14.69 -1.68 19.36
CA ALA A 421 -16.14 -1.69 19.58
C ALA A 421 -16.49 -1.69 21.09
N ASN A 422 -15.78 -2.48 21.88
CA ASN A 422 -15.95 -2.54 23.33
C ASN A 422 -15.59 -1.21 24.01
N LEU A 423 -14.52 -0.55 23.56
CA LEU A 423 -14.13 0.79 24.05
C LEU A 423 -15.21 1.82 23.72
N GLU A 424 -15.72 1.84 22.48
CA GLU A 424 -16.81 2.73 22.08
C GLU A 424 -18.08 2.52 22.94
N LEU A 425 -18.49 1.27 23.13
CA LEU A 425 -19.63 0.92 24.00
C LEU A 425 -19.35 1.27 25.46
N GLY A 426 -18.12 1.08 25.92
CA GLY A 426 -17.69 1.45 27.27
C GLY A 426 -17.76 2.95 27.54
N LEU A 427 -17.45 3.79 26.54
CA LEU A 427 -17.60 5.24 26.62
C LEU A 427 -19.07 5.68 26.71
N LYS A 428 -19.98 4.98 26.01
CA LYS A 428 -21.43 5.25 26.07
C LYS A 428 -22.05 4.86 27.42
N ASN A 429 -21.40 4.01 28.19
CA ASN A 429 -21.93 3.44 29.42
C ASN A 429 -21.23 3.97 30.68
N GLY A 430 -21.96 4.74 31.50
CA GLY A 430 -21.50 5.26 32.77
C GLY A 430 -20.62 6.52 32.67
N PRO A 431 -20.10 7.03 33.77
CA PRO A 431 -19.36 8.29 33.79
C PRO A 431 -18.01 8.17 33.08
N LEU A 432 -17.59 9.25 32.42
CA LEU A 432 -16.26 9.39 31.83
C LEU A 432 -15.23 9.61 32.96
N THR A 433 -14.52 8.51 33.31
CA THR A 433 -13.42 8.60 34.28
C THR A 433 -12.10 8.94 33.56
N ARG A 434 -11.09 9.32 34.34
CA ARG A 434 -9.75 9.59 33.81
C ARG A 434 -9.14 8.36 33.14
N GLU A 435 -9.34 7.19 33.73
CA GLU A 435 -8.84 5.91 33.22
C GLU A 435 -9.46 5.61 31.84
N LYS A 436 -10.80 5.68 31.74
CA LYS A 436 -11.50 5.50 30.45
C LYS A 436 -11.04 6.50 29.38
N TYR A 437 -10.82 7.75 29.78
CA TYR A 437 -10.33 8.77 28.87
C TYR A 437 -8.93 8.44 28.34
N LEU A 438 -7.97 8.13 29.23
CA LEU A 438 -6.61 7.80 28.84
C LEU A 438 -6.54 6.52 27.99
N GLU A 439 -7.34 5.52 28.33
CA GLU A 439 -7.47 4.29 27.54
C GLU A 439 -8.00 4.60 26.14
N ALA A 440 -9.06 5.36 26.01
CA ALA A 440 -9.60 5.77 24.73
C ALA A 440 -8.59 6.58 23.89
N LYS A 441 -7.82 7.48 24.53
CA LYS A 441 -6.73 8.22 23.88
C LYS A 441 -5.64 7.29 23.35
N HIS A 442 -5.23 6.30 24.16
CA HIS A 442 -4.21 5.33 23.77
C HIS A 442 -4.60 4.53 22.50
N TYR A 443 -5.90 4.30 22.30
CA TYR A 443 -6.44 3.60 21.13
C TYR A 443 -6.98 4.53 20.03
N GLY A 444 -6.64 5.83 20.07
CA GLY A 444 -6.84 6.74 18.95
C GLY A 444 -8.19 7.48 18.91
N PHE A 445 -9.00 7.42 19.98
CA PHE A 445 -10.23 8.23 20.05
C PHE A 445 -9.89 9.71 20.24
N LEU A 446 -10.47 10.56 19.42
CA LEU A 446 -10.33 12.02 19.54
C LEU A 446 -11.14 12.57 20.71
N ASP A 447 -10.72 13.68 21.31
CA ASP A 447 -11.41 14.34 22.41
C ASP A 447 -12.88 14.64 22.10
N LYS A 448 -13.13 15.19 20.89
CA LYS A 448 -14.50 15.46 20.42
C LYS A 448 -15.35 14.17 20.36
N THR A 449 -14.73 13.06 19.99
CA THR A 449 -15.40 11.76 19.89
C THR A 449 -15.72 11.19 21.26
N ILE A 450 -14.77 11.28 22.20
CA ILE A 450 -14.96 10.84 23.59
C ILE A 450 -16.08 11.62 24.26
N LEU A 451 -16.12 12.96 24.09
CA LEU A 451 -17.20 13.79 24.61
C LEU A 451 -18.55 13.42 24.00
N ARG A 452 -18.61 13.24 22.68
CA ARG A 452 -19.84 12.85 21.96
C ARG A 452 -20.38 11.49 22.44
N LEU A 453 -19.50 10.50 22.58
CA LEU A 453 -19.89 9.14 22.97
C LEU A 453 -20.30 9.05 24.44
N SER A 454 -19.56 9.71 25.32
CA SER A 454 -19.83 9.68 26.77
C SER A 454 -20.95 10.61 27.22
N GLY A 455 -21.33 11.61 26.41
CA GLY A 455 -22.26 12.67 26.80
C GLY A 455 -21.73 13.58 27.92
N ALA A 456 -20.42 13.52 28.22
CA ALA A 456 -19.82 14.37 29.24
C ALA A 456 -19.70 15.82 28.75
N GLU A 457 -19.94 16.78 29.67
CA GLU A 457 -19.82 18.21 29.34
C GLU A 457 -18.37 18.68 29.20
N LYS A 458 -17.42 17.97 29.84
CA LYS A 458 -15.99 18.27 29.79
C LYS A 458 -15.14 17.01 29.94
N LEU A 459 -13.91 17.09 29.45
CA LEU A 459 -12.91 16.06 29.63
C LEU A 459 -12.46 15.98 31.10
N PRO A 460 -12.02 14.78 31.56
CA PRO A 460 -11.55 14.60 32.96
C PRO A 460 -10.13 15.16 33.18
N MET A 461 -9.47 15.61 32.13
CA MET A 461 -8.14 16.23 32.15
C MET A 461 -8.12 17.45 31.23
N ASP A 462 -7.49 18.52 31.69
CA ASP A 462 -7.22 19.70 30.89
C ASP A 462 -5.84 19.57 30.21
N ASN A 463 -5.75 20.05 28.96
CA ASN A 463 -4.49 20.16 28.21
C ASN A 463 -3.68 18.83 28.08
N TYR A 464 -4.37 17.72 27.84
CA TYR A 464 -3.68 16.48 27.51
C TYR A 464 -3.13 16.58 26.07
N VAL A 465 -1.82 16.43 25.92
CA VAL A 465 -1.12 16.44 24.63
C VAL A 465 -0.52 15.06 24.39
N CYS A 466 -0.79 14.49 23.24
CA CYS A 466 -0.15 13.24 22.82
C CYS A 466 1.33 13.48 22.49
N GLY A 467 2.19 12.54 22.87
CA GLY A 467 3.59 12.53 22.47
C GLY A 467 3.78 12.09 21.02
N PHE A 468 5.02 12.15 20.56
CA PHE A 468 5.41 11.72 19.23
C PHE A 468 6.61 10.79 19.32
N LYS A 469 6.59 9.73 18.50
CA LYS A 469 7.73 8.84 18.27
C LYS A 469 8.32 9.08 16.91
N MET A 470 9.61 8.77 16.77
CA MET A 470 10.32 8.78 15.50
C MET A 470 10.04 7.48 14.74
N VAL A 471 9.94 7.55 13.42
CA VAL A 471 9.98 6.37 12.57
C VAL A 471 11.40 5.82 12.62
N ASP A 472 11.60 4.78 13.41
CA ASP A 472 12.87 4.11 13.66
C ASP A 472 12.72 2.62 13.36
N THR A 473 13.49 2.16 12.39
CA THR A 473 13.49 0.76 11.92
C THR A 473 14.84 0.08 12.14
N CYS A 474 15.63 0.61 13.06
CA CYS A 474 16.99 0.13 13.34
C CYS A 474 17.06 -0.91 14.46
N ALA A 475 15.93 -1.48 14.92
CA ALA A 475 15.83 -2.51 15.96
C ALA A 475 16.59 -2.17 17.26
N ALA A 476 16.68 -0.89 17.61
CA ALA A 476 17.49 -0.35 18.71
C ALA A 476 19.00 -0.65 18.63
N GLU A 477 19.51 -1.12 17.49
CA GLU A 477 20.94 -1.36 17.27
C GLU A 477 21.67 -0.06 16.89
N PHE A 478 20.99 0.84 16.18
CA PHE A 478 21.50 2.14 15.75
C PHE A 478 20.43 3.20 16.02
N ALA A 479 20.84 4.43 16.22
CA ALA A 479 19.90 5.54 16.39
C ALA A 479 19.43 6.06 15.02
N ALA A 480 18.13 6.15 14.82
CA ALA A 480 17.57 6.86 13.70
C ALA A 480 17.86 8.36 13.81
N LYS A 481 18.16 9.00 12.67
CA LYS A 481 18.47 10.44 12.57
C LYS A 481 17.45 11.21 11.75
N THR A 482 16.47 10.53 11.20
CA THR A 482 15.45 11.13 10.34
C THR A 482 14.45 11.94 11.15
N PRO A 483 14.16 13.21 10.81
CA PRO A 483 13.17 14.03 11.50
C PRO A 483 11.73 13.67 11.07
N TYR A 484 11.36 12.40 11.21
CA TYR A 484 10.13 11.80 10.75
C TYR A 484 9.36 11.22 11.95
N PHE A 485 8.19 11.81 12.27
CA PHE A 485 7.46 11.56 13.49
C PHE A 485 6.01 11.16 13.23
N TYR A 486 5.45 10.40 14.17
CA TYR A 486 4.02 10.07 14.27
C TYR A 486 3.54 10.21 15.70
N SER A 487 2.29 10.63 15.91
CA SER A 487 1.73 10.82 17.25
C SER A 487 1.43 9.48 17.93
N THR A 488 1.73 9.42 19.22
CA THR A 488 1.29 8.37 20.13
C THR A 488 0.66 9.02 21.36
N CYS A 489 -0.18 8.31 22.09
CA CYS A 489 -0.69 8.82 23.35
C CYS A 489 0.04 8.18 24.54
N ASP A 490 1.34 7.96 24.38
CA ASP A 490 2.26 7.49 25.40
C ASP A 490 2.92 8.67 26.15
N LYS A 491 3.71 8.34 27.17
CA LYS A 491 4.41 9.33 27.98
C LYS A 491 5.66 9.91 27.33
N GLU A 492 6.23 9.16 26.36
CA GLU A 492 7.46 9.54 25.68
C GLU A 492 7.16 10.52 24.54
N ASN A 493 8.03 11.50 24.34
CA ASN A 493 7.95 12.46 23.24
C ASN A 493 9.33 12.66 22.61
N GLU A 494 9.63 11.85 21.62
CA GLU A 494 10.92 11.89 20.90
C GLU A 494 11.04 13.14 20.02
N ALA A 495 9.93 13.68 19.51
CA ALA A 495 9.93 14.93 18.77
C ALA A 495 10.39 16.11 19.64
N GLU A 496 9.96 16.18 20.91
CA GLU A 496 10.44 17.18 21.86
C GLU A 496 11.94 17.01 22.15
N GLN A 497 12.40 15.79 22.32
CA GLN A 497 13.83 15.49 22.50
C GLN A 497 14.64 15.94 21.27
N PHE A 498 14.17 15.62 20.07
CA PHE A 498 14.80 16.05 18.82
C PHE A 498 14.86 17.58 18.71
N ILE A 499 13.76 18.28 18.96
CA ILE A 499 13.68 19.73 18.92
C ILE A 499 14.66 20.35 19.92
N ASN A 500 14.76 19.80 21.14
CA ASN A 500 15.66 20.29 22.16
C ASN A 500 17.15 20.09 21.81
N ALA A 501 17.48 18.99 21.09
CA ALA A 501 18.82 18.71 20.59
C ALA A 501 19.19 19.59 19.38
N HIS A 502 18.22 20.03 18.57
CA HIS A 502 18.43 20.79 17.33
C HIS A 502 17.82 22.20 17.39
N LYS A 503 18.01 22.90 18.52
CA LYS A 503 17.48 24.26 18.69
C LYS A 503 17.97 25.22 17.62
N THR A 504 17.04 26.00 17.08
CA THR A 504 17.31 27.00 16.06
C THR A 504 16.53 28.29 16.37
N ASP A 505 17.10 29.43 15.97
CA ASP A 505 16.43 30.74 16.02
C ASP A 505 15.63 31.05 14.74
N LYS A 506 15.57 30.10 13.79
CA LYS A 506 14.79 30.27 12.57
C LYS A 506 13.30 30.38 12.87
N LYS A 507 12.60 31.15 12.05
CA LYS A 507 11.14 31.17 12.08
C LYS A 507 10.59 29.82 11.66
N LYS A 508 9.82 29.16 12.51
CA LYS A 508 9.16 27.88 12.26
C LYS A 508 7.85 28.09 11.51
N ILE A 509 7.66 27.36 10.43
CA ILE A 509 6.45 27.43 9.60
C ILE A 509 5.91 26.03 9.37
N LEU A 510 4.66 25.82 9.78
CA LEU A 510 3.91 24.59 9.58
C LEU A 510 3.26 24.63 8.19
N VAL A 511 3.52 23.62 7.37
CA VAL A 511 2.96 23.44 6.02
C VAL A 511 2.06 22.21 6.03
N PHE A 512 0.81 22.38 5.63
CA PHE A 512 -0.13 21.27 5.52
C PHE A 512 -0.08 20.66 4.12
N GLY A 513 -0.03 19.32 4.07
CA GLY A 513 -0.29 18.57 2.86
C GLY A 513 -1.79 18.53 2.52
N SER A 514 -2.11 17.86 1.42
CA SER A 514 -3.48 17.82 0.88
C SER A 514 -4.30 16.60 1.31
N GLY A 515 -3.72 15.68 2.07
CA GLY A 515 -4.37 14.40 2.36
C GLY A 515 -4.42 13.48 1.12
N PRO A 516 -5.37 12.54 1.07
CA PRO A 516 -5.45 11.56 -0.01
C PRO A 516 -5.80 12.19 -1.35
N ILE A 517 -5.31 11.59 -2.45
CA ILE A 517 -5.75 11.92 -3.80
C ILE A 517 -7.23 11.54 -3.94
N ARG A 518 -8.03 12.45 -4.49
CA ARG A 518 -9.47 12.27 -4.68
C ARG A 518 -9.97 13.04 -5.91
N ILE A 519 -11.17 12.76 -6.37
CA ILE A 519 -11.77 13.51 -7.46
C ILE A 519 -11.84 15.01 -7.10
N GLY A 520 -11.18 15.83 -7.91
CA GLY A 520 -11.07 17.29 -7.74
C GLY A 520 -9.90 17.75 -6.87
N GLN A 521 -9.03 16.83 -6.42
CA GLN A 521 -7.83 17.17 -5.64
C GLN A 521 -6.74 16.12 -5.88
N GLY A 522 -5.88 16.37 -6.86
CA GLY A 522 -4.80 15.48 -7.24
C GLY A 522 -3.43 15.90 -6.75
N ILE A 523 -2.40 15.49 -7.48
CA ILE A 523 -0.99 15.66 -7.13
C ILE A 523 -0.52 17.12 -7.19
N GLU A 524 -1.28 18.04 -7.80
CA GLU A 524 -0.96 19.47 -7.90
C GLU A 524 -0.80 20.14 -6.53
N PHE A 525 -1.50 19.67 -5.51
CA PHE A 525 -1.36 20.24 -4.17
C PHE A 525 -0.08 19.76 -3.47
N ASP A 526 0.38 18.54 -3.77
CA ASP A 526 1.69 18.09 -3.30
C ASP A 526 2.80 18.92 -3.96
N TYR A 527 2.73 19.15 -5.26
CA TYR A 527 3.61 20.06 -5.99
C TYR A 527 3.70 21.42 -5.29
N CYS A 528 2.56 22.03 -4.94
CA CYS A 528 2.52 23.32 -4.24
C CYS A 528 3.16 23.24 -2.84
N SER A 529 2.90 22.18 -2.09
CA SER A 529 3.46 21.98 -0.74
C SER A 529 4.97 21.83 -0.77
N VAL A 530 5.52 21.06 -1.70
CA VAL A 530 6.97 20.89 -1.89
C VAL A 530 7.64 22.21 -2.24
N HIS A 531 7.08 22.98 -3.19
CA HIS A 531 7.60 24.30 -3.54
C HIS A 531 7.54 25.30 -2.39
N ALA A 532 6.47 25.28 -1.59
CA ALA A 532 6.37 26.10 -0.39
C ALA A 532 7.51 25.79 0.57
N VAL A 533 7.75 24.51 0.86
CA VAL A 533 8.82 24.05 1.74
C VAL A 533 10.19 24.47 1.24
N TRP A 534 10.52 24.20 -0.02
CA TRP A 534 11.81 24.60 -0.61
C TRP A 534 12.03 26.12 -0.55
N THR A 535 10.97 26.90 -0.82
CA THR A 535 11.02 28.36 -0.74
C THR A 535 11.28 28.84 0.69
N LEU A 536 10.57 28.28 1.67
CA LEU A 536 10.75 28.61 3.09
C LEU A 536 12.17 28.30 3.56
N LYS A 537 12.69 27.10 3.25
CA LYS A 537 14.07 26.72 3.61
C LYS A 537 15.10 27.66 2.97
N LYS A 538 14.93 28.00 1.69
CA LYS A 538 15.80 28.94 0.97
C LYS A 538 15.80 30.34 1.61
N HIS A 539 14.70 30.76 2.25
CA HIS A 539 14.59 32.07 2.93
C HIS A 539 14.91 31.98 4.43
N GLY A 540 15.55 30.92 4.87
CA GLY A 540 16.06 30.80 6.24
C GLY A 540 14.99 30.44 7.28
N CYS A 541 13.83 29.97 6.86
CA CYS A 541 12.81 29.42 7.78
C CYS A 541 13.07 27.94 8.03
N GLU A 542 12.53 27.44 9.14
CA GLU A 542 12.39 26.01 9.41
C GLU A 542 11.00 25.57 8.93
N ALA A 543 10.96 24.66 7.96
CA ALA A 543 9.73 24.18 7.35
C ALA A 543 9.32 22.82 7.93
N ILE A 544 8.15 22.77 8.53
CA ILE A 544 7.59 21.58 9.19
C ILE A 544 6.39 21.11 8.39
N LEU A 545 6.42 19.87 7.93
CA LEU A 545 5.35 19.26 7.13
C LEU A 545 4.41 18.41 7.98
N VAL A 546 3.13 18.46 7.66
CA VAL A 546 2.10 17.54 8.18
C VAL A 546 1.28 17.01 7.01
N ASN A 547 1.26 15.70 6.82
CA ASN A 547 0.44 15.04 5.81
C ASN A 547 0.22 13.57 6.19
N ASN A 548 -0.74 12.90 5.54
CA ASN A 548 -1.10 11.50 5.77
C ASN A 548 -1.21 10.70 4.46
N ASN A 549 -0.72 11.25 3.35
CA ASN A 549 -0.74 10.59 2.05
C ASN A 549 0.65 9.99 1.73
N PRO A 550 0.79 8.65 1.65
CA PRO A 550 2.07 8.01 1.38
C PRO A 550 2.55 8.19 -0.07
N GLU A 551 1.66 8.56 -1.00
CA GLU A 551 1.97 8.70 -2.42
C GLU A 551 2.57 10.07 -2.78
N THR A 552 3.00 10.88 -1.81
CA THR A 552 3.44 12.27 -2.01
C THR A 552 4.92 12.47 -1.72
N VAL A 553 5.56 13.40 -2.45
CA VAL A 553 6.94 13.84 -2.21
C VAL A 553 7.04 14.69 -0.94
N SER A 554 5.97 15.43 -0.59
CA SER A 554 5.93 16.19 0.67
C SER A 554 6.10 15.31 1.91
N THR A 555 5.76 14.02 1.82
CA THR A 555 5.96 13.05 2.90
C THR A 555 7.30 12.30 2.83
N ASP A 556 8.23 12.70 1.98
CA ASP A 556 9.63 12.30 2.11
C ASP A 556 10.27 13.11 3.25
N PHE A 557 10.87 12.42 4.21
CA PHE A 557 11.39 13.05 5.43
C PHE A 557 12.52 14.08 5.17
N ASP A 558 13.17 14.00 4.01
CA ASP A 558 14.23 14.92 3.60
C ASP A 558 13.72 16.16 2.82
N THR A 559 12.44 16.23 2.51
CA THR A 559 11.81 17.38 1.85
C THR A 559 11.80 18.60 2.77
N GLY A 560 11.30 18.44 4.01
CA GLY A 560 11.23 19.48 5.05
C GLY A 560 12.40 19.42 6.04
N ASP A 561 12.31 20.23 7.10
CA ASP A 561 13.19 20.13 8.27
C ASP A 561 12.63 19.14 9.31
N ARG A 562 11.31 18.95 9.32
CA ARG A 562 10.59 17.91 10.08
C ARG A 562 9.34 17.48 9.35
N LEU A 563 8.99 16.21 9.49
CA LEU A 563 7.77 15.61 8.98
C LEU A 563 6.97 14.98 10.13
N TYR A 564 5.70 15.36 10.25
CA TYR A 564 4.71 14.66 11.06
C TYR A 564 3.74 13.92 10.15
N PHE A 565 3.75 12.61 10.23
CA PHE A 565 2.85 11.75 9.46
C PHE A 565 1.59 11.45 10.29
N ASP A 566 0.65 12.38 10.26
CA ASP A 566 -0.54 12.37 11.14
C ASP A 566 -1.79 12.88 10.41
N PRO A 567 -2.97 12.57 10.94
CA PRO A 567 -4.22 13.06 10.40
C PRO A 567 -4.30 14.60 10.37
N LEU A 568 -4.88 15.14 9.30
CA LEU A 568 -5.07 16.57 9.11
C LEU A 568 -6.37 17.03 9.82
N ASN A 569 -6.41 16.91 11.15
CA ASN A 569 -7.53 17.37 11.98
C ASN A 569 -7.03 18.34 13.07
N PRO A 570 -7.92 19.18 13.66
CA PRO A 570 -7.53 20.18 14.64
C PRO A 570 -6.76 19.63 15.84
N GLU A 571 -7.19 18.51 16.42
CA GLU A 571 -6.56 17.92 17.60
C GLU A 571 -5.14 17.41 17.31
N SER A 572 -4.93 16.72 16.19
CA SER A 572 -3.58 16.27 15.77
C SER A 572 -2.65 17.47 15.54
N VAL A 573 -3.16 18.53 14.91
CA VAL A 573 -2.39 19.76 14.66
C VAL A 573 -2.09 20.51 15.96
N ASP A 574 -3.04 20.61 16.89
CA ASP A 574 -2.83 21.23 18.19
C ASP A 574 -1.74 20.50 18.99
N ASN A 575 -1.69 19.17 18.96
CA ASN A 575 -0.62 18.37 19.56
C ASN A 575 0.77 18.72 18.97
N ILE A 576 0.85 18.89 17.64
CA ILE A 576 2.10 19.27 16.95
C ILE A 576 2.53 20.69 17.36
N ILE A 577 1.59 21.62 17.44
CA ILE A 577 1.88 23.01 17.83
C ILE A 577 2.32 23.09 19.30
N ALA A 578 1.77 22.24 20.16
CA ALA A 578 2.10 22.20 21.57
C ALA A 578 3.47 21.58 21.87
N THR A 579 3.98 20.73 20.97
CA THR A 579 5.34 20.14 21.00
C THR A 579 6.38 21.08 20.42
#